data_15b2b1b4fc40dd8d697ea326890a6387
#
_entry.id   15b2b1b4fc40dd8d697ea326890a6387
#
_cell.length_a   1.000
_cell.length_b   1.000
_cell.length_c   1.000
_cell.angle_alpha   90.00
_cell.angle_beta   90.00
_cell.angle_gamma   90.00
#
_symmetry.space_group_name_H-M   'P 1'
#
loop_
_entity.id
_entity.type
_entity.pdbx_description
1 polymer ?
#
loop_
_entity_poly.entity_id
_entity_poly.type
_entity_poly.pdbx_seq_one_letter_code
_entity_poly.pdbx_strand_id
1 'polypeptide(L)'
;MKKKWIIAAAAVFLALSCLCFLKLESFNLLRTGYGLLRVMTSDDAVVQIADVPDRVYLVSPDDGYQVFKAWLEQEGYELLECEQMGSQIPVERDGTREALYWSANGFYHKWVWGEELPVFDADAPMEDAVPLKPVIYLYPEAATDVTVELDYVGELSCTYPAYKDGWHVTAHPDGTLFDETGMAYNYLYWEGSEQRWTMDEGFCVAGSDTAAFLEDALQRLGLNRREANEFIVYWLPQMEDNPYNLICFQGDAYTASAKLTVSPTPDTVIRVFMTWKPLDAPVEIEAQKLDAPERTGFTVVEWGGGLVG
;
A
#
# COMPACT_ATOMS: atom_id res chain seq x y z
N MET A 1 -19.20 1.90 57.13
CA MET A 1 -17.81 2.09 56.66
C MET A 1 -17.58 1.55 55.25
N LYS A 2 -17.94 0.31 54.88
CA LYS A 2 -17.68 -0.31 53.55
C LYS A 2 -18.26 0.47 52.34
N LYS A 3 -19.48 1.05 52.43
CA LYS A 3 -20.07 1.83 51.35
C LYS A 3 -19.29 3.10 50.94
N LYS A 4 -18.68 3.79 51.93
CA LYS A 4 -17.90 5.01 51.68
C LYS A 4 -16.59 4.69 50.95
N TRP A 5 -15.97 3.52 51.25
CA TRP A 5 -14.76 3.09 50.54
C TRP A 5 -15.02 2.64 49.11
N ILE A 6 -16.18 2.03 48.84
CA ILE A 6 -16.58 1.64 47.49
C ILE A 6 -16.83 2.90 46.60
N ILE A 7 -17.49 3.92 47.19
CA ILE A 7 -17.73 5.19 46.49
C ILE A 7 -16.41 5.94 46.22
N ALA A 8 -15.50 5.94 47.22
CA ALA A 8 -14.18 6.55 47.02
C ALA A 8 -13.34 5.82 45.99
N ALA A 9 -13.35 4.48 45.97
CA ALA A 9 -12.65 3.68 44.97
C ALA A 9 -13.23 3.87 43.56
N ALA A 10 -14.55 3.96 43.42
CA ALA A 10 -15.23 4.26 42.14
C ALA A 10 -14.89 5.67 41.67
N ALA A 11 -14.84 6.68 42.56
CA ALA A 11 -14.46 8.03 42.21
C ALA A 11 -12.99 8.15 41.77
N VAL A 12 -12.08 7.43 42.46
CA VAL A 12 -10.66 7.35 42.06
C VAL A 12 -10.49 6.64 40.71
N PHE A 13 -11.23 5.56 40.51
CA PHE A 13 -11.22 4.85 39.22
C PHE A 13 -11.75 5.73 38.08
N LEU A 14 -12.83 6.46 38.32
CA LEU A 14 -13.37 7.43 37.34
C LEU A 14 -12.37 8.56 37.07
N ALA A 15 -11.72 9.10 38.10
CA ALA A 15 -10.72 10.16 37.97
C ALA A 15 -9.46 9.68 37.23
N LEU A 16 -8.99 8.46 37.51
CA LEU A 16 -7.86 7.84 36.79
C LEU A 16 -8.25 7.53 35.33
N SER A 17 -9.46 7.07 35.10
CA SER A 17 -10.00 6.90 33.75
C SER A 17 -10.05 8.25 33.00
N CYS A 18 -10.58 9.30 33.60
CA CYS A 18 -10.57 10.65 33.02
C CYS A 18 -9.16 11.18 32.75
N LEU A 19 -8.20 10.95 33.65
CA LEU A 19 -6.79 11.32 33.48
C LEU A 19 -6.10 10.54 32.35
N CYS A 20 -6.39 9.25 32.19
CA CYS A 20 -5.98 8.46 31.03
C CYS A 20 -6.58 9.00 29.73
N PHE A 21 -7.83 9.48 29.78
CA PHE A 21 -8.51 10.11 28.63
C PHE A 21 -7.91 11.44 28.22
N LEU A 22 -7.49 12.26 29.18
CA LEU A 22 -6.83 13.55 28.91
C LEU A 22 -5.40 13.38 28.33
N LYS A 23 -4.78 12.22 28.49
CA LYS A 23 -3.48 11.90 27.91
C LYS A 23 -3.56 11.17 26.54
N LEU A 24 -4.72 10.59 26.20
CA LEU A 24 -5.00 9.98 24.92
C LEU A 24 -5.77 11.01 24.07
N GLU A 25 -5.05 12.02 23.56
CA GLU A 25 -5.61 13.18 22.83
C GLU A 25 -6.48 12.80 21.64
N SER A 26 -6.41 11.58 21.14
CA SER A 26 -7.12 11.08 19.96
C SER A 26 -8.30 10.14 20.22
N PHE A 27 -8.52 9.68 21.46
CA PHE A 27 -9.58 8.70 21.75
C PHE A 27 -10.53 9.17 22.84
N ASN A 28 -11.76 9.50 22.43
CA ASN A 28 -12.83 9.89 23.38
C ASN A 28 -13.82 8.74 23.58
N LEU A 29 -13.68 8.01 24.70
CA LEU A 29 -14.52 6.83 25.01
C LEU A 29 -16.02 7.14 24.99
N LEU A 30 -16.42 8.32 25.46
CA LEU A 30 -17.85 8.69 25.49
C LEU A 30 -18.37 8.93 24.07
N ARG A 31 -17.60 9.64 23.23
CA ARG A 31 -17.95 9.84 21.81
C ARG A 31 -17.94 8.52 21.06
N THR A 32 -16.91 7.68 21.28
CA THR A 32 -16.81 6.37 20.63
C THR A 32 -17.94 5.45 21.07
N GLY A 33 -18.25 5.37 22.37
CA GLY A 33 -19.37 4.58 22.88
C GLY A 33 -20.72 5.06 22.38
N TYR A 34 -20.95 6.38 22.29
CA TYR A 34 -22.14 6.95 21.68
C TYR A 34 -22.20 6.64 20.17
N GLY A 35 -21.07 6.80 19.47
CA GLY A 35 -20.96 6.48 18.05
C GLY A 35 -21.31 5.04 17.74
N LEU A 36 -20.72 4.10 18.48
CA LEU A 36 -21.04 2.67 18.35
C LEU A 36 -22.54 2.39 18.58
N LEU A 37 -23.12 2.96 19.65
CA LEU A 37 -24.56 2.79 19.89
C LEU A 37 -25.41 3.32 18.75
N ARG A 38 -25.05 4.48 18.20
CA ARG A 38 -25.80 5.11 17.10
C ARG A 38 -25.72 4.29 15.81
N VAL A 39 -24.54 3.86 15.38
CA VAL A 39 -24.37 3.08 14.15
C VAL A 39 -24.95 1.67 14.25
N MET A 40 -25.09 1.12 15.46
CA MET A 40 -25.77 -0.16 15.70
C MET A 40 -27.29 -0.06 15.77
N THR A 41 -27.84 1.14 15.85
CA THR A 41 -29.30 1.37 16.01
C THR A 41 -29.92 2.19 14.89
N SER A 42 -29.15 2.60 13.90
CA SER A 42 -29.61 3.42 12.77
C SER A 42 -28.78 3.07 11.52
N ASP A 43 -29.46 2.66 10.47
CA ASP A 43 -28.86 2.16 9.23
C ASP A 43 -28.18 3.28 8.39
N ASP A 44 -28.51 4.53 8.65
CA ASP A 44 -28.00 5.73 7.96
C ASP A 44 -27.07 6.59 8.84
N ALA A 45 -26.61 6.08 9.97
CA ALA A 45 -25.81 6.86 10.92
C ALA A 45 -24.37 7.05 10.46
N VAL A 46 -23.95 8.31 10.36
CA VAL A 46 -22.55 8.75 10.27
C VAL A 46 -22.22 9.54 11.53
N VAL A 47 -21.26 9.10 12.31
CA VAL A 47 -20.95 9.71 13.62
C VAL A 47 -19.45 9.98 13.72
N GLN A 48 -19.07 11.25 13.82
CA GLN A 48 -17.71 11.65 14.11
C GLN A 48 -17.35 11.36 15.57
N ILE A 49 -16.31 10.54 15.78
CA ILE A 49 -15.88 10.12 17.12
C ILE A 49 -14.56 10.76 17.57
N ALA A 50 -13.76 11.25 16.64
CA ALA A 50 -12.53 11.97 16.90
C ALA A 50 -12.35 13.12 15.90
N ASP A 51 -11.51 14.09 16.26
CA ASP A 51 -11.23 15.29 15.47
C ASP A 51 -9.73 15.63 15.43
N VAL A 52 -8.95 15.17 16.41
CA VAL A 52 -7.51 15.43 16.54
C VAL A 52 -6.81 14.14 17.01
N PRO A 53 -5.66 13.74 16.45
CA PRO A 53 -4.98 14.34 15.29
C PRO A 53 -5.76 14.17 13.99
N ASP A 54 -6.54 13.08 13.85
CA ASP A 54 -7.30 12.77 12.65
C ASP A 54 -8.80 12.80 12.90
N ARG A 55 -9.56 13.22 11.90
CA ARG A 55 -11.02 13.10 11.92
C ARG A 55 -11.44 11.65 11.71
N VAL A 56 -12.13 11.06 12.67
CA VAL A 56 -12.57 9.66 12.60
C VAL A 56 -14.07 9.55 12.67
N TYR A 57 -14.65 8.83 11.72
CA TYR A 57 -16.09 8.58 11.62
C TYR A 57 -16.39 7.10 11.77
N LEU A 58 -17.48 6.79 12.47
CA LEU A 58 -18.14 5.48 12.46
C LEU A 58 -19.43 5.58 11.64
N VAL A 59 -19.69 4.52 10.87
CA VAL A 59 -20.86 4.40 10.01
C VAL A 59 -21.49 3.03 10.24
N SER A 60 -22.80 2.91 10.00
CA SER A 60 -23.57 1.69 10.09
C SER A 60 -22.83 0.50 9.43
N PRO A 61 -22.94 -0.73 9.97
CA PRO A 61 -22.37 -1.92 9.34
C PRO A 61 -23.09 -2.31 8.04
N ASP A 62 -24.38 -1.96 7.91
CA ASP A 62 -25.17 -2.26 6.73
C ASP A 62 -25.02 -1.14 5.71
N ASP A 63 -24.51 -1.47 4.52
CA ASP A 63 -24.23 -0.54 3.42
C ASP A 63 -23.40 0.71 3.79
N GLY A 64 -22.59 0.62 4.85
CA GLY A 64 -21.86 1.73 5.45
C GLY A 64 -20.93 2.47 4.47
N TYR A 65 -20.46 1.82 3.42
CA TYR A 65 -19.72 2.48 2.35
C TYR A 65 -20.62 3.45 1.58
N GLN A 66 -21.80 3.02 1.14
CA GLN A 66 -22.73 3.85 0.39
C GLN A 66 -23.33 4.97 1.26
N VAL A 67 -23.59 4.68 2.53
CA VAL A 67 -24.07 5.65 3.52
C VAL A 67 -23.04 6.77 3.70
N PHE A 68 -21.75 6.42 3.83
CA PHE A 68 -20.71 7.43 4.00
C PHE A 68 -20.45 8.22 2.71
N LYS A 69 -20.48 7.58 1.55
CA LYS A 69 -20.38 8.23 0.25
C LYS A 69 -21.50 9.27 0.07
N ALA A 70 -22.75 8.89 0.33
CA ALA A 70 -23.88 9.81 0.25
C ALA A 70 -23.76 11.00 1.23
N TRP A 71 -23.22 10.74 2.42
CA TRP A 71 -22.95 11.81 3.39
C TRP A 71 -21.83 12.75 2.88
N LEU A 72 -20.75 12.22 2.31
CA LEU A 72 -19.68 13.03 1.70
C LEU A 72 -20.22 13.94 0.60
N GLU A 73 -21.05 13.41 -0.30
CA GLU A 73 -21.69 14.18 -1.36
C GLU A 73 -22.56 15.33 -0.80
N GLN A 74 -23.29 15.08 0.30
CA GLN A 74 -24.08 16.13 0.98
C GLN A 74 -23.20 17.21 1.62
N GLU A 75 -22.03 16.86 2.11
CA GLU A 75 -21.03 17.78 2.66
C GLU A 75 -20.20 18.48 1.58
N GLY A 76 -20.48 18.20 0.30
CA GLY A 76 -19.83 18.82 -0.85
C GLY A 76 -18.48 18.21 -1.23
N TYR A 77 -18.21 16.99 -0.78
CA TYR A 77 -17.03 16.21 -1.19
C TYR A 77 -17.35 15.27 -2.35
N GLU A 78 -16.40 15.11 -3.25
CA GLU A 78 -16.40 14.08 -4.28
C GLU A 78 -15.43 12.96 -3.87
N LEU A 79 -15.92 11.72 -3.86
CA LEU A 79 -15.09 10.54 -3.58
C LEU A 79 -14.51 9.99 -4.88
N LEU A 80 -13.18 10.04 -5.01
CA LEU A 80 -12.47 9.65 -6.23
C LEU A 80 -12.18 8.14 -6.23
N GLU A 81 -13.22 7.32 -6.42
CA GLU A 81 -13.15 5.85 -6.35
C GLU A 81 -12.22 5.25 -7.40
N CYS A 82 -12.07 5.88 -8.56
CA CYS A 82 -11.13 5.45 -9.61
C CYS A 82 -9.66 5.59 -9.21
N GLU A 83 -9.36 6.37 -8.16
CA GLU A 83 -8.02 6.58 -7.64
C GLU A 83 -7.79 5.83 -6.31
N GLN A 84 -8.67 4.88 -5.98
CA GLN A 84 -8.54 4.10 -4.76
C GLN A 84 -7.28 3.24 -4.75
N MET A 85 -6.51 3.32 -3.66
CA MET A 85 -5.32 2.53 -3.41
C MET A 85 -5.48 1.70 -2.12
N GLY A 86 -5.92 0.46 -2.25
CA GLY A 86 -6.19 -0.39 -1.10
C GLY A 86 -7.33 0.15 -0.24
N SER A 87 -7.05 0.52 1.02
CA SER A 87 -8.02 1.14 1.93
C SER A 87 -8.06 2.67 1.84
N GLN A 88 -7.18 3.29 1.05
CA GLN A 88 -7.12 4.72 0.82
C GLN A 88 -7.95 5.08 -0.40
N ILE A 89 -8.81 6.09 -0.25
CA ILE A 89 -9.56 6.70 -1.35
C ILE A 89 -9.36 8.21 -1.24
N PRO A 90 -8.92 8.90 -2.29
CA PRO A 90 -8.88 10.35 -2.30
C PRO A 90 -10.30 10.94 -2.27
N VAL A 91 -10.44 12.04 -1.58
CA VAL A 91 -11.67 12.84 -1.53
C VAL A 91 -11.33 14.27 -1.84
N GLU A 92 -12.17 14.94 -2.65
CA GLU A 92 -11.92 16.30 -3.11
C GLU A 92 -13.08 17.23 -2.72
N ARG A 93 -12.74 18.45 -2.30
CA ARG A 93 -13.69 19.56 -2.11
C ARG A 93 -12.99 20.90 -2.35
N ASP A 94 -13.60 21.75 -3.15
CA ASP A 94 -13.11 23.11 -3.45
C ASP A 94 -11.66 23.12 -3.98
N GLY A 95 -11.26 22.08 -4.73
CA GLY A 95 -9.90 21.93 -5.28
C GLY A 95 -8.87 21.45 -4.26
N THR A 96 -9.28 21.12 -3.03
CA THR A 96 -8.41 20.50 -2.02
C THR A 96 -8.69 19.00 -1.98
N ARG A 97 -7.63 18.20 -2.06
CA ARG A 97 -7.67 16.73 -2.01
C ARG A 97 -7.13 16.25 -0.67
N GLU A 98 -7.80 15.31 -0.06
CA GLU A 98 -7.42 14.72 1.21
C GLU A 98 -7.48 13.19 1.11
N ALA A 99 -6.58 12.50 1.82
CA ALA A 99 -6.62 11.04 1.92
C ALA A 99 -7.75 10.60 2.86
N LEU A 100 -8.51 9.60 2.45
CA LEU A 100 -9.56 9.00 3.27
C LEU A 100 -9.29 7.49 3.37
N TYR A 101 -9.12 6.99 4.58
CA TYR A 101 -8.85 5.57 4.84
C TYR A 101 -10.07 4.90 5.43
N TRP A 102 -10.45 3.74 4.91
CA TRP A 102 -11.58 3.01 5.42
C TRP A 102 -11.28 1.57 5.79
N SER A 103 -12.03 1.07 6.75
CA SER A 103 -12.02 -0.33 7.15
C SER A 103 -13.41 -0.73 7.66
N ALA A 104 -13.79 -1.98 7.43
CA ALA A 104 -15.07 -2.51 7.85
C ALA A 104 -14.90 -3.75 8.74
N ASN A 105 -15.85 -3.93 9.66
CA ASN A 105 -16.04 -5.17 10.41
C ASN A 105 -17.54 -5.43 10.58
N GLY A 106 -17.92 -6.53 11.24
CA GLY A 106 -19.34 -6.90 11.41
C GLY A 106 -20.15 -5.96 12.32
N PHE A 107 -19.58 -4.86 12.83
CA PHE A 107 -20.24 -3.95 13.77
C PHE A 107 -20.29 -2.51 13.31
N TYR A 108 -19.36 -2.08 12.45
CA TYR A 108 -19.30 -0.72 11.90
C TYR A 108 -18.33 -0.63 10.73
N HIS A 109 -18.48 0.40 9.90
CA HIS A 109 -17.43 0.92 9.03
C HIS A 109 -16.71 2.07 9.74
N LYS A 110 -15.39 2.08 9.69
CA LYS A 110 -14.55 3.16 10.23
C LYS A 110 -13.89 3.90 9.08
N TRP A 111 -14.00 5.22 9.11
CA TRP A 111 -13.36 6.11 8.16
C TRP A 111 -12.45 7.08 8.92
N VAL A 112 -11.23 7.24 8.42
CA VAL A 112 -10.21 8.09 9.02
C VAL A 112 -9.78 9.10 7.96
N TRP A 113 -9.91 10.36 8.28
CA TRP A 113 -9.42 11.45 7.44
C TRP A 113 -7.92 11.58 7.63
N GLY A 114 -7.15 11.49 6.55
CA GLY A 114 -5.70 11.63 6.54
C GLY A 114 -5.25 13.05 6.14
N GLU A 115 -4.05 13.11 5.67
CA GLU A 115 -3.40 14.35 5.24
C GLU A 115 -3.93 14.85 3.89
N GLU A 116 -3.65 16.11 3.61
CA GLU A 116 -3.91 16.73 2.31
C GLU A 116 -3.04 16.07 1.24
N LEU A 117 -3.68 15.63 0.16
CA LEU A 117 -3.00 15.06 -0.98
C LEU A 117 -2.62 16.15 -1.98
N PRO A 118 -1.50 16.03 -2.68
CA PRO A 118 -1.16 16.95 -3.75
C PRO A 118 -2.28 16.94 -4.81
N VAL A 119 -2.66 18.11 -5.30
CA VAL A 119 -3.58 18.23 -6.43
C VAL A 119 -2.87 17.71 -7.66
N PHE A 120 -3.41 16.66 -8.26
CA PHE A 120 -2.90 16.15 -9.52
C PHE A 120 -3.35 17.11 -10.63
N ASP A 121 -2.44 17.96 -11.09
CA ASP A 121 -2.68 18.80 -12.26
C ASP A 121 -2.48 17.93 -13.54
N ALA A 122 -3.57 17.49 -14.14
CA ALA A 122 -3.53 16.69 -15.35
C ALA A 122 -2.93 17.46 -16.57
N ASP A 123 -2.85 18.79 -16.49
CA ASP A 123 -2.24 19.65 -17.48
C ASP A 123 -0.80 20.11 -17.12
N ALA A 124 -0.34 19.82 -15.90
CA ALA A 124 1.07 20.02 -15.57
C ALA A 124 1.91 19.07 -16.45
N PRO A 125 3.01 19.56 -17.03
CA PRO A 125 3.95 18.63 -17.64
C PRO A 125 4.31 17.62 -16.56
N MET A 126 4.04 16.33 -16.80
CA MET A 126 4.38 15.26 -15.87
C MET A 126 5.91 15.33 -15.62
N GLU A 127 6.28 16.22 -14.70
CA GLU A 127 7.59 16.20 -14.10
C GLU A 127 7.52 15.13 -13.02
N ASP A 128 8.04 13.97 -13.39
CA ASP A 128 8.73 13.02 -12.53
C ASP A 128 7.93 12.02 -11.68
N ALA A 129 8.13 10.78 -12.11
CA ALA A 129 8.24 9.56 -11.31
C ALA A 129 7.11 9.26 -10.33
N VAL A 130 6.12 8.54 -10.85
CA VAL A 130 5.18 7.79 -10.01
C VAL A 130 5.96 6.87 -9.06
N PRO A 131 5.59 6.83 -7.77
CA PRO A 131 6.32 6.08 -6.78
C PRO A 131 6.50 4.62 -7.20
N LEU A 132 7.75 4.19 -7.14
CA LEU A 132 8.17 2.81 -7.33
C LEU A 132 7.61 2.00 -6.15
N LYS A 133 7.04 0.83 -6.41
CA LYS A 133 6.56 -0.08 -5.35
C LYS A 133 7.35 -1.38 -5.36
N PRO A 134 8.64 -1.41 -4.99
CA PRO A 134 9.34 -2.67 -4.84
C PRO A 134 8.95 -3.40 -3.56
N VAL A 135 8.71 -4.70 -3.70
CA VAL A 135 8.52 -5.63 -2.60
C VAL A 135 9.52 -6.78 -2.71
N ILE A 136 10.11 -7.16 -1.57
CA ILE A 136 11.18 -8.16 -1.50
C ILE A 136 10.70 -9.36 -0.71
N TYR A 137 10.69 -10.53 -1.34
CA TYR A 137 10.37 -11.82 -0.75
C TYR A 137 11.65 -12.61 -0.48
N LEU A 138 11.70 -13.31 0.62
CA LEU A 138 12.82 -14.15 1.04
C LEU A 138 12.32 -15.58 1.25
N TYR A 139 12.88 -16.52 0.50
CA TYR A 139 12.51 -17.94 0.55
C TYR A 139 13.74 -18.81 0.86
N PRO A 140 14.20 -18.88 2.11
CA PRO A 140 15.26 -19.80 2.51
C PRO A 140 14.76 -21.24 2.56
N GLU A 141 15.67 -22.23 2.52
CA GLU A 141 15.31 -23.65 2.65
C GLU A 141 14.88 -24.05 4.08
N ALA A 142 15.28 -23.28 5.08
CA ALA A 142 14.90 -23.42 6.48
C ALA A 142 14.72 -22.03 7.11
N ALA A 143 14.10 -21.94 8.28
CA ALA A 143 14.02 -20.69 9.02
C ALA A 143 15.42 -20.10 9.23
N THR A 144 15.65 -18.90 8.73
CA THR A 144 16.98 -18.27 8.64
C THR A 144 16.89 -16.79 9.02
N ASP A 145 17.84 -16.35 9.83
CA ASP A 145 18.01 -14.93 10.10
C ASP A 145 18.67 -14.27 8.89
N VAL A 146 17.97 -13.28 8.33
CA VAL A 146 18.37 -12.59 7.09
C VAL A 146 18.50 -11.10 7.35
N THR A 147 19.61 -10.53 6.88
CA THR A 147 19.79 -9.08 6.79
C THR A 147 19.67 -8.67 5.33
N VAL A 148 18.88 -7.62 5.07
CA VAL A 148 18.71 -7.04 3.74
C VAL A 148 19.11 -5.56 3.80
N GLU A 149 20.12 -5.20 3.02
CA GLU A 149 20.59 -3.81 2.87
C GLU A 149 20.30 -3.32 1.46
N LEU A 150 19.81 -2.10 1.36
CA LEU A 150 19.46 -1.45 0.10
C LEU A 150 20.33 -0.18 -0.07
N ASP A 151 21.16 -0.16 -1.12
CA ASP A 151 21.89 1.01 -1.57
C ASP A 151 21.18 1.57 -2.81
N TYR A 152 20.34 2.58 -2.58
CA TYR A 152 19.48 3.20 -3.59
C TYR A 152 20.04 4.56 -4.03
N VAL A 153 20.09 4.76 -5.34
CA VAL A 153 20.50 6.05 -5.94
C VAL A 153 19.28 6.99 -5.90
N GLY A 154 19.07 7.65 -4.76
CA GLY A 154 17.92 8.51 -4.49
C GLY A 154 17.60 8.55 -3.02
N GLU A 155 16.45 9.07 -2.67
CA GLU A 155 15.94 9.08 -1.29
C GLU A 155 14.82 8.05 -1.14
N LEU A 156 14.83 7.29 -0.04
CA LEU A 156 13.74 6.40 0.32
C LEU A 156 12.60 7.24 0.89
N SER A 157 11.46 7.21 0.24
CA SER A 157 10.26 7.95 0.66
C SER A 157 9.40 7.16 1.63
N CYS A 158 9.36 5.82 1.48
CA CYS A 158 8.58 4.94 2.35
C CYS A 158 9.25 3.58 2.49
N THR A 159 9.15 2.96 3.67
CA THR A 159 9.60 1.57 3.91
C THR A 159 8.69 0.86 4.90
N TYR A 160 8.41 -0.43 4.67
CA TYR A 160 7.65 -1.24 5.61
C TYR A 160 8.09 -2.71 5.60
N PRO A 161 8.50 -3.28 6.76
CA PRO A 161 8.75 -2.56 8.03
C PRO A 161 9.79 -1.45 7.87
N ALA A 162 9.87 -0.56 8.86
CA ALA A 162 10.77 0.59 8.79
C ALA A 162 12.22 0.18 8.56
N TYR A 163 12.82 0.76 7.52
CA TYR A 163 14.24 0.61 7.23
C TYR A 163 15.06 1.52 8.15
N LYS A 164 16.09 0.98 8.77
CA LYS A 164 17.01 1.75 9.63
C LYS A 164 18.43 1.68 9.04
N ASP A 165 19.20 0.71 9.49
CA ASP A 165 20.52 0.32 9.01
C ASP A 165 20.45 -1.01 8.22
N GLY A 166 19.28 -1.34 7.71
CA GLY A 166 18.89 -2.58 7.04
C GLY A 166 17.60 -3.16 7.64
N TRP A 167 17.04 -4.16 6.97
CA TRP A 167 16.01 -5.02 7.55
C TRP A 167 16.67 -6.25 8.15
N HIS A 168 16.30 -6.58 9.39
CA HIS A 168 16.73 -7.77 10.10
C HIS A 168 15.48 -8.60 10.42
N VAL A 169 15.37 -9.76 9.76
CA VAL A 169 14.18 -10.61 9.87
C VAL A 169 14.57 -12.09 9.94
N THR A 170 13.75 -12.90 10.60
CA THR A 170 13.79 -14.35 10.45
C THR A 170 12.86 -14.73 9.30
N ALA A 171 13.41 -15.17 8.18
CA ALA A 171 12.66 -15.62 7.01
C ALA A 171 12.35 -17.12 7.08
N HIS A 172 11.16 -17.52 6.67
CA HIS A 172 10.71 -18.90 6.60
C HIS A 172 10.59 -19.39 5.15
N PRO A 173 10.64 -20.73 4.91
CA PRO A 173 10.54 -21.28 3.55
C PRO A 173 9.26 -20.92 2.79
N ASP A 174 8.17 -20.62 3.49
CA ASP A 174 6.90 -20.21 2.90
C ASP A 174 6.85 -18.70 2.53
N GLY A 175 7.94 -17.98 2.81
CA GLY A 175 8.08 -16.54 2.56
C GLY A 175 7.59 -15.65 3.71
N THR A 176 7.11 -16.22 4.82
CA THR A 176 6.76 -15.44 6.01
C THR A 176 8.02 -14.90 6.68
N LEU A 177 8.02 -13.62 7.00
CA LEU A 177 9.11 -12.91 7.67
C LEU A 177 8.67 -12.50 9.06
N PHE A 178 9.55 -12.64 10.05
CA PHE A 178 9.31 -12.14 11.41
C PHE A 178 10.40 -11.15 11.79
N ASP A 179 10.01 -10.00 12.34
CA ASP A 179 10.96 -9.07 12.95
C ASP A 179 11.35 -9.49 14.38
N GLU A 180 12.25 -8.72 15.00
CA GLU A 180 12.72 -8.96 16.37
C GLU A 180 11.60 -8.93 17.43
N THR A 181 10.46 -8.30 17.11
CA THR A 181 9.28 -8.23 18.01
C THR A 181 8.35 -9.42 17.83
N GLY A 182 8.58 -10.26 16.82
CA GLY A 182 7.72 -11.38 16.41
C GLY A 182 6.53 -10.96 15.54
N MET A 183 6.52 -9.75 15.00
CA MET A 183 5.53 -9.32 14.03
C MET A 183 5.80 -10.00 12.68
N ALA A 184 4.73 -10.50 12.03
CA ALA A 184 4.82 -11.22 10.77
C ALA A 184 4.57 -10.30 9.57
N TYR A 185 5.36 -10.50 8.51
CA TYR A 185 5.24 -9.80 7.24
C TYR A 185 5.28 -10.80 6.07
N ASN A 186 4.67 -10.44 4.94
CA ASN A 186 4.72 -11.23 3.72
C ASN A 186 5.93 -10.87 2.83
N TYR A 187 6.43 -9.65 2.96
CA TYR A 187 7.56 -9.09 2.20
C TYR A 187 8.11 -7.84 2.90
N LEU A 188 9.28 -7.40 2.47
CA LEU A 188 9.81 -6.09 2.79
C LEU A 188 9.39 -5.13 1.66
N TYR A 189 9.00 -3.93 2.02
CA TYR A 189 8.52 -2.93 1.07
C TYR A 189 9.36 -1.67 1.15
N TRP A 190 9.58 -1.03 -0.01
CA TRP A 190 10.19 0.28 -0.07
C TRP A 190 9.67 1.11 -1.24
N GLU A 191 9.79 2.41 -1.12
CA GLU A 191 9.60 3.39 -2.18
C GLU A 191 10.77 4.34 -2.18
N GLY A 192 11.11 4.83 -3.36
CA GLY A 192 12.17 5.82 -3.53
C GLY A 192 11.76 6.87 -4.55
N SER A 193 12.36 8.06 -4.41
CA SER A 193 12.19 9.15 -5.36
C SER A 193 13.02 8.89 -6.61
N GLU A 194 12.39 9.17 -7.72
CA GLU A 194 12.87 9.43 -9.07
C GLU A 194 14.08 8.67 -9.64
N GLN A 195 13.78 7.80 -10.60
CA GLN A 195 14.73 7.36 -11.62
C GLN A 195 14.16 7.68 -13.01
N ARG A 196 15.01 8.15 -13.92
CA ARG A 196 14.64 8.26 -15.34
C ARG A 196 14.91 6.93 -16.02
N TRP A 197 13.90 6.40 -16.67
CA TRP A 197 13.97 5.12 -17.36
C TRP A 197 13.90 5.32 -18.87
N THR A 198 14.72 4.61 -19.62
CA THR A 198 14.59 4.51 -21.09
C THR A 198 13.62 3.39 -21.44
N MET A 199 12.91 3.57 -22.54
CA MET A 199 11.97 2.57 -23.07
C MET A 199 12.28 2.35 -24.55
N ASP A 200 13.55 2.01 -24.85
CA ASP A 200 14.04 1.81 -26.22
C ASP A 200 13.65 0.42 -26.80
N GLU A 201 13.39 -0.53 -25.93
CA GLU A 201 12.84 -1.86 -26.20
C GLU A 201 11.73 -2.19 -25.21
N GLY A 202 10.81 -3.07 -25.60
CA GLY A 202 9.66 -3.40 -24.75
C GLY A 202 8.52 -4.06 -25.51
N PHE A 203 7.30 -3.79 -25.06
CA PHE A 203 6.09 -4.39 -25.64
C PHE A 203 4.99 -3.33 -25.71
N CYS A 204 4.36 -3.22 -26.87
CA CYS A 204 3.16 -2.42 -27.03
C CYS A 204 1.95 -3.36 -26.95
N VAL A 205 1.17 -3.25 -25.89
CA VAL A 205 0.09 -4.18 -25.52
C VAL A 205 -1.23 -3.41 -25.46
N ALA A 206 -2.29 -3.93 -26.09
CA ALA A 206 -3.62 -3.36 -25.92
C ALA A 206 -4.07 -3.48 -24.45
N GLY A 207 -4.78 -2.49 -23.93
CA GLY A 207 -5.24 -2.50 -22.54
C GLY A 207 -5.98 -3.79 -22.19
N SER A 208 -6.93 -4.20 -23.06
CA SER A 208 -7.68 -5.47 -22.91
C SER A 208 -6.84 -6.74 -22.84
N ASP A 209 -5.62 -6.72 -23.38
CA ASP A 209 -4.72 -7.87 -23.46
C ASP A 209 -3.65 -7.84 -22.35
N THR A 210 -3.61 -6.75 -21.57
CA THR A 210 -2.57 -6.52 -20.56
C THR A 210 -2.52 -7.62 -19.51
N ALA A 211 -3.67 -8.12 -19.04
CA ALA A 211 -3.70 -9.20 -18.04
C ALA A 211 -3.03 -10.48 -18.54
N ALA A 212 -3.37 -10.92 -19.77
CA ALA A 212 -2.80 -12.13 -20.37
C ALA A 212 -1.29 -11.96 -20.68
N PHE A 213 -0.91 -10.76 -21.14
CA PHE A 213 0.50 -10.42 -21.37
C PHE A 213 1.30 -10.48 -20.07
N LEU A 214 0.81 -9.87 -18.99
CA LEU A 214 1.51 -9.88 -17.69
C LEU A 214 1.63 -11.30 -17.11
N GLU A 215 0.60 -12.15 -17.26
CA GLU A 215 0.67 -13.55 -16.82
C GLU A 215 1.82 -14.31 -17.52
N ASP A 216 1.98 -14.17 -18.84
CA ASP A 216 3.06 -14.81 -19.61
C ASP A 216 4.42 -14.19 -19.26
N ALA A 217 4.52 -12.86 -19.30
CA ALA A 217 5.77 -12.15 -19.09
C ALA A 217 6.36 -12.40 -17.69
N LEU A 218 5.55 -12.31 -16.64
CA LEU A 218 6.00 -12.52 -15.25
C LEU A 218 6.40 -13.97 -14.99
N GLN A 219 5.72 -14.93 -15.61
CA GLN A 219 6.12 -16.33 -15.55
C GLN A 219 7.51 -16.55 -16.19
N ARG A 220 7.77 -15.95 -17.36
CA ARG A 220 9.06 -16.00 -18.05
C ARG A 220 10.17 -15.29 -17.26
N LEU A 221 9.82 -14.24 -16.54
CA LEU A 221 10.71 -13.52 -15.62
C LEU A 221 10.88 -14.22 -14.25
N GLY A 222 10.30 -15.41 -14.08
CA GLY A 222 10.54 -16.27 -12.94
C GLY A 222 9.68 -16.01 -11.70
N LEU A 223 8.66 -15.16 -11.77
CA LEU A 223 7.71 -14.98 -10.67
C LEU A 223 6.83 -16.23 -10.54
N ASN A 224 6.61 -16.67 -9.30
CA ASN A 224 5.62 -17.71 -9.03
C ASN A 224 4.18 -17.13 -9.10
N ARG A 225 3.18 -18.02 -9.03
CA ARG A 225 1.77 -17.58 -9.19
C ARG A 225 1.31 -16.57 -8.13
N ARG A 226 1.79 -16.69 -6.88
CA ARG A 226 1.46 -15.75 -5.81
C ARG A 226 2.04 -14.37 -6.09
N GLU A 227 3.31 -14.29 -6.40
CA GLU A 227 4.03 -13.05 -6.70
C GLU A 227 3.46 -12.36 -7.94
N ALA A 228 3.22 -13.13 -9.03
CA ALA A 228 2.60 -12.60 -10.23
C ALA A 228 1.17 -12.10 -9.98
N ASN A 229 0.38 -12.81 -9.16
CA ASN A 229 -0.96 -12.37 -8.80
C ASN A 229 -0.94 -11.03 -8.02
N GLU A 230 -0.06 -10.89 -7.04
CA GLU A 230 0.08 -9.65 -6.27
C GLU A 230 0.54 -8.48 -7.17
N PHE A 231 1.46 -8.74 -8.12
CA PHE A 231 1.89 -7.78 -9.13
C PHE A 231 0.72 -7.33 -10.03
N ILE A 232 0.00 -8.30 -10.62
CA ILE A 232 -1.09 -8.02 -11.57
C ILE A 232 -2.23 -7.25 -10.90
N VAL A 233 -2.64 -7.65 -9.71
CA VAL A 233 -3.73 -6.98 -8.95
C VAL A 233 -3.39 -5.52 -8.66
N TYR A 234 -2.12 -5.19 -8.51
CA TYR A 234 -1.69 -3.82 -8.27
C TYR A 234 -1.64 -2.97 -9.56
N TRP A 235 -1.05 -3.52 -10.65
CA TRP A 235 -0.79 -2.73 -11.85
C TRP A 235 -1.93 -2.75 -12.85
N LEU A 236 -2.64 -3.87 -13.00
CA LEU A 236 -3.67 -4.04 -14.04
C LEU A 236 -4.78 -2.96 -14.01
N PRO A 237 -5.33 -2.56 -12.85
CA PRO A 237 -6.38 -1.53 -12.80
C PRO A 237 -5.96 -0.17 -13.37
N GLN A 238 -4.64 0.10 -13.44
CA GLN A 238 -4.09 1.33 -13.99
C GLN A 238 -3.84 1.23 -15.50
N MET A 239 -3.92 0.02 -16.07
CA MET A 239 -3.47 -0.28 -17.44
C MET A 239 -4.59 -0.82 -18.34
N GLU A 240 -5.57 -1.54 -17.79
CA GLU A 240 -6.55 -2.29 -18.59
C GLU A 240 -7.50 -1.43 -19.41
N ASP A 241 -7.80 -0.22 -18.97
CA ASP A 241 -8.69 0.72 -19.64
C ASP A 241 -7.97 1.61 -20.69
N ASN A 242 -6.63 1.58 -20.74
CA ASN A 242 -5.88 2.33 -21.73
C ASN A 242 -6.07 1.71 -23.13
N PRO A 243 -6.11 2.50 -24.23
CA PRO A 243 -6.11 1.94 -25.58
C PRO A 243 -4.92 1.01 -25.80
N TYR A 244 -3.72 1.43 -25.41
CA TYR A 244 -2.49 0.63 -25.42
C TYR A 244 -1.60 1.01 -24.23
N ASN A 245 -0.70 0.09 -23.87
CA ASN A 245 0.36 0.32 -22.90
C ASN A 245 1.71 0.01 -23.55
N LEU A 246 2.67 0.90 -23.42
CA LEU A 246 4.07 0.57 -23.67
C LEU A 246 4.67 0.05 -22.39
N ILE A 247 5.16 -1.18 -22.38
CA ILE A 247 5.67 -1.89 -21.21
C ILE A 247 7.13 -2.25 -21.44
N CYS A 248 8.00 -1.94 -20.48
CA CYS A 248 9.41 -2.26 -20.49
C CYS A 248 9.85 -2.82 -19.14
N PHE A 249 10.70 -3.85 -19.11
CA PHE A 249 11.29 -4.41 -17.89
C PHE A 249 12.75 -3.94 -17.78
N GLN A 250 13.07 -3.23 -16.70
CA GLN A 250 14.30 -2.43 -16.55
C GLN A 250 15.55 -3.18 -16.08
N GLY A 251 15.55 -4.47 -16.00
CA GLY A 251 16.72 -5.36 -15.80
C GLY A 251 17.95 -4.73 -15.11
N ASP A 252 19.04 -4.60 -15.89
CA ASP A 252 20.33 -4.12 -15.39
C ASP A 252 20.30 -2.64 -14.94
N ALA A 253 19.48 -1.81 -15.59
CA ALA A 253 19.34 -0.39 -15.20
C ALA A 253 18.74 -0.28 -13.79
N TYR A 254 17.72 -1.09 -13.49
CA TYR A 254 17.14 -1.15 -12.16
C TYR A 254 18.12 -1.67 -11.11
N THR A 255 18.79 -2.78 -11.39
CA THR A 255 19.75 -3.38 -10.44
C THR A 255 20.95 -2.48 -10.16
N ALA A 256 21.34 -1.62 -11.10
CA ALA A 256 22.39 -0.63 -10.91
C ALA A 256 21.95 0.54 -10.02
N SER A 257 20.66 0.94 -10.10
CA SER A 257 20.12 2.06 -9.33
C SER A 257 19.71 1.69 -7.91
N ALA A 258 19.37 0.42 -7.68
CA ALA A 258 18.92 -0.11 -6.39
C ALA A 258 19.69 -1.40 -6.09
N LYS A 259 20.87 -1.27 -5.49
CA LYS A 259 21.68 -2.43 -5.14
C LYS A 259 21.16 -3.10 -3.88
N LEU A 260 20.90 -4.39 -3.97
CA LEU A 260 20.40 -5.20 -2.87
C LEU A 260 21.53 -6.10 -2.37
N THR A 261 21.85 -5.99 -1.08
CA THR A 261 22.79 -6.89 -0.40
C THR A 261 22.02 -7.74 0.60
N VAL A 262 22.07 -9.04 0.46
CA VAL A 262 21.36 -9.99 1.33
C VAL A 262 22.36 -10.91 2.02
N SER A 263 22.24 -11.07 3.32
CA SER A 263 23.07 -11.95 4.14
C SER A 263 22.18 -12.90 4.98
N PRO A 264 22.37 -14.24 4.90
CA PRO A 264 23.35 -14.94 4.09
C PRO A 264 23.12 -14.74 2.58
N THR A 265 24.18 -14.94 1.79
CA THR A 265 24.09 -14.76 0.33
C THR A 265 23.07 -15.74 -0.26
N PRO A 266 22.08 -15.24 -1.03
CA PRO A 266 21.10 -16.13 -1.69
C PRO A 266 21.72 -16.90 -2.85
N ASP A 267 21.18 -18.08 -3.12
CA ASP A 267 21.57 -18.91 -4.28
C ASP A 267 20.93 -18.39 -5.57
N THR A 268 19.74 -17.78 -5.46
CA THR A 268 19.00 -17.22 -6.59
C THR A 268 18.45 -15.85 -6.25
N VAL A 269 18.62 -14.88 -7.17
CA VAL A 269 18.01 -13.55 -7.08
C VAL A 269 17.23 -13.29 -8.35
N ILE A 270 15.94 -12.98 -8.22
CA ILE A 270 15.04 -12.61 -9.31
C ILE A 270 14.55 -11.20 -9.03
N ARG A 271 14.82 -10.25 -9.95
CA ARG A 271 14.42 -8.86 -9.80
C ARG A 271 13.66 -8.41 -11.05
N VAL A 272 12.38 -8.07 -10.88
CA VAL A 272 11.46 -7.66 -11.95
C VAL A 272 10.99 -6.25 -11.68
N PHE A 273 11.39 -5.32 -12.52
CA PHE A 273 10.97 -3.94 -12.43
C PHE A 273 10.32 -3.50 -13.75
N MET A 274 9.02 -3.25 -13.72
CA MET A 274 8.25 -2.84 -14.88
C MET A 274 8.10 -1.32 -14.93
N THR A 275 8.48 -0.72 -16.04
CA THR A 275 8.04 0.63 -16.39
C THR A 275 7.01 0.58 -17.49
N TRP A 276 6.03 1.46 -17.42
CA TRP A 276 4.99 1.50 -18.42
C TRP A 276 4.47 2.92 -18.64
N LYS A 277 3.86 3.15 -19.80
CA LYS A 277 3.10 4.37 -20.09
C LYS A 277 1.90 4.08 -20.97
N PRO A 278 0.77 4.81 -20.79
CA PRO A 278 -0.38 4.70 -21.65
C PRO A 278 -0.06 5.29 -23.04
N LEU A 279 -0.71 4.75 -24.07
CA LEU A 279 -0.61 5.22 -25.44
C LEU A 279 -2.01 5.26 -26.08
N ASP A 280 -2.30 6.30 -26.84
CA ASP A 280 -3.55 6.42 -27.62
C ASP A 280 -3.57 5.53 -28.87
N ALA A 281 -2.40 5.16 -29.39
CA ALA A 281 -2.25 4.35 -30.59
C ALA A 281 -1.06 3.40 -30.46
N PRO A 282 -1.07 2.24 -31.15
CA PRO A 282 0.03 1.29 -31.07
C PRO A 282 1.31 1.85 -31.70
N VAL A 283 2.44 1.48 -31.13
CA VAL A 283 3.79 1.80 -31.63
C VAL A 283 4.55 0.52 -31.94
N GLU A 284 5.44 0.61 -32.96
CA GLU A 284 6.41 -0.46 -33.22
C GLU A 284 7.61 -0.27 -32.29
N ILE A 285 7.97 -1.34 -31.57
CA ILE A 285 9.11 -1.36 -30.67
C ILE A 285 9.78 -2.73 -30.73
N GLU A 286 11.11 -2.78 -30.52
CA GLU A 286 11.85 -4.03 -30.44
C GLU A 286 11.47 -4.77 -29.17
N ALA A 287 11.13 -6.07 -29.28
CA ALA A 287 10.69 -6.87 -28.16
C ALA A 287 11.86 -7.23 -27.26
N GLN A 288 11.71 -7.05 -25.96
CA GLN A 288 12.68 -7.49 -24.96
C GLN A 288 12.75 -9.02 -24.85
N LYS A 289 13.92 -9.53 -24.55
CA LYS A 289 14.11 -10.92 -24.16
C LYS A 289 13.79 -11.07 -22.67
N LEU A 290 12.79 -11.90 -22.37
CA LEU A 290 12.37 -12.19 -20.99
C LEU A 290 12.94 -13.56 -20.56
N ASP A 291 13.90 -13.54 -19.67
CA ASP A 291 14.55 -14.72 -19.09
C ASP A 291 14.65 -14.57 -17.58
N ALA A 292 14.64 -15.69 -16.87
CA ALA A 292 14.91 -15.75 -15.44
C ALA A 292 15.87 -16.91 -15.10
N PRO A 293 16.66 -16.78 -14.04
CA PRO A 293 17.40 -17.92 -13.49
C PRO A 293 16.42 -18.97 -12.93
N GLU A 294 16.85 -20.24 -12.94
CA GLU A 294 16.12 -21.30 -12.24
C GLU A 294 16.20 -21.05 -10.73
N ARG A 295 15.04 -21.16 -10.04
CA ARG A 295 15.00 -21.03 -8.58
C ARG A 295 15.67 -22.23 -7.92
N THR A 296 16.72 -21.98 -7.18
CA THR A 296 17.47 -23.00 -6.42
C THR A 296 17.86 -22.43 -5.06
N GLY A 297 17.84 -23.27 -4.03
CA GLY A 297 18.28 -22.92 -2.68
C GLY A 297 17.55 -21.69 -2.09
N PHE A 298 18.28 -20.88 -1.34
CA PHE A 298 17.77 -19.62 -0.83
C PHE A 298 17.49 -18.65 -1.98
N THR A 299 16.22 -18.40 -2.24
CA THR A 299 15.76 -17.52 -3.34
C THR A 299 15.25 -16.20 -2.80
N VAL A 300 15.72 -15.10 -3.38
CA VAL A 300 15.22 -13.74 -3.17
C VAL A 300 14.48 -13.29 -4.41
N VAL A 301 13.27 -12.78 -4.24
CA VAL A 301 12.47 -12.21 -5.32
C VAL A 301 12.13 -10.79 -4.99
N GLU A 302 12.38 -9.89 -5.90
CA GLU A 302 11.90 -8.52 -5.82
C GLU A 302 11.12 -8.19 -7.08
N TRP A 303 9.96 -7.57 -6.89
CA TRP A 303 9.25 -6.97 -8.00
C TRP A 303 8.75 -5.57 -7.65
N GLY A 304 8.69 -4.73 -8.66
CA GLY A 304 8.21 -3.36 -8.57
C GLY A 304 7.88 -2.82 -9.95
N GLY A 305 7.57 -1.53 -10.00
CA GLY A 305 7.32 -0.87 -11.28
C GLY A 305 6.98 0.61 -11.10
N GLY A 306 6.73 1.28 -12.21
CA GLY A 306 6.36 2.68 -12.24
C GLY A 306 5.79 3.12 -13.57
N LEU A 307 4.93 4.14 -13.52
CA LEU A 307 4.49 4.88 -14.71
C LEU A 307 5.64 5.78 -15.16
N VAL A 308 5.85 5.91 -16.45
CA VAL A 308 6.83 6.82 -17.07
C VAL A 308 6.08 7.82 -17.91
N GLY A 309 6.33 9.09 -17.68
CA GLY A 309 5.73 10.20 -18.41
C GLY A 309 6.34 10.44 -19.80
#